data_b573015fd873da42a4325b69425495eb
#
_entry.id   b573015fd873da42a4325b69425495eb
#
_cell.length_a   1.000
_cell.length_b   1.000
_cell.length_c   1.000
_cell.angle_alpha   90.00
_cell.angle_beta   90.00
_cell.angle_gamma   90.00
#
_symmetry.space_group_name_H-M   'P 1'
#
loop_
_entity.id
_entity.type
_entity.pdbx_description
1 polymer ?
#
loop_
_entity_poly.entity_id
_entity_poly.type
_entity_poly.pdbx_seq_one_letter_code
_entity_poly.pdbx_strand_id
1 'polypeptide(L)' 'MNLENTRIINWRTAQQACDLIKEKDNDTGITRFYIVKLANGEKIRSLKSGRKLLVDFDSLIAFLQGTEYEFDSKQIKI' A
#
# COMPACT_ATOMS: atom_id res chain seq x y z
N MET A 1 10.23 -20.61 -18.76
CA MET A 1 9.91 -19.31 -18.26
C MET A 1 11.13 -18.63 -17.66
N ASN A 2 11.22 -17.37 -17.87
CA ASN A 2 12.38 -16.60 -17.44
C ASN A 2 11.99 -15.80 -16.20
N LEU A 3 12.57 -16.15 -15.06
CA LEU A 3 12.23 -15.47 -13.82
C LEU A 3 12.64 -14.00 -13.83
N GLU A 4 13.62 -13.66 -14.65
CA GLU A 4 14.07 -12.28 -14.72
C GLU A 4 12.99 -11.36 -15.28
N ASN A 5 12.11 -11.93 -16.11
CA ASN A 5 11.03 -11.15 -16.69
C ASN A 5 9.76 -11.26 -15.87
N THR A 6 9.79 -12.06 -14.82
CA THR A 6 8.62 -12.26 -13.97
C THR A 6 8.74 -11.34 -12.77
N ARG A 7 7.81 -10.43 -12.68
CA ARG A 7 7.80 -9.54 -11.55
C ARG A 7 7.31 -10.28 -10.31
N ILE A 8 8.10 -10.24 -9.28
CA ILE A 8 7.72 -10.86 -8.01
C ILE A 8 7.01 -9.82 -7.18
N ILE A 9 5.75 -10.07 -6.90
CA ILE A 9 4.95 -9.14 -6.14
C ILE A 9 5.25 -9.30 -4.67
N ASN A 10 5.42 -8.19 -4.02
CA ASN A 10 5.79 -8.13 -2.61
C ASN A 10 4.53 -8.18 -1.74
N TRP A 11 3.94 -9.37 -1.66
CA TRP A 11 2.70 -9.54 -0.90
C TRP A 11 2.94 -9.47 0.60
N ARG A 12 2.13 -8.71 1.28
CA ARG A 12 2.18 -8.58 2.74
C ARG A 12 0.77 -8.51 3.27
N THR A 13 0.58 -8.98 4.50
CA THR A 13 -0.71 -8.71 5.15
C THR A 13 -0.77 -7.23 5.49
N ALA A 14 -1.99 -6.75 5.76
CA ALA A 14 -2.15 -5.34 6.11
C ALA A 14 -1.34 -5.01 7.36
N GLN A 15 -1.29 -5.93 8.32
CA GLN A 15 -0.52 -5.71 9.54
C GLN A 15 0.98 -5.65 9.25
N GLN A 16 1.47 -6.55 8.41
CA GLN A 16 2.88 -6.54 8.05
C GLN A 16 3.25 -5.28 7.29
N ALA A 17 2.38 -4.86 6.39
CA ALA A 17 2.63 -3.63 5.63
C ALA A 17 2.68 -2.43 6.58
N CYS A 18 1.75 -2.40 7.52
CA CYS A 18 1.72 -1.31 8.50
C CYS A 18 3.00 -1.29 9.34
N ASP A 19 3.46 -2.47 9.76
CA ASP A 19 4.67 -2.56 10.56
C ASP A 19 5.89 -2.08 9.79
N LEU A 20 5.96 -2.42 8.51
CA LEU A 20 7.08 -2.00 7.68
C LEU A 20 7.11 -0.48 7.53
N ILE A 21 5.95 0.11 7.38
CA ILE A 21 5.87 1.57 7.27
C ILE A 21 6.31 2.22 8.57
N LYS A 22 5.91 1.64 9.69
CA LYS A 22 6.29 2.18 10.99
C LYS A 22 7.78 2.12 11.24
N GLU A 23 8.43 1.11 10.70
CA GLU A 23 9.88 1.02 10.85
C GLU A 23 10.58 2.21 10.23
N LYS A 24 9.99 2.74 9.17
CA LYS A 24 10.58 3.87 8.48
C LYS A 24 10.11 5.19 9.04
N ASP A 25 8.94 5.21 9.63
CA ASP A 25 8.35 6.44 10.13
C ASP A 25 7.49 6.12 11.35
N ASN A 26 8.05 6.28 12.52
CA ASN A 26 7.35 5.96 13.77
C ASN A 26 6.11 6.81 13.98
N ASP A 27 6.08 7.98 13.37
CA ASP A 27 4.98 8.91 13.57
C ASP A 27 3.95 8.83 12.46
N THR A 28 4.03 7.78 11.64
CA THR A 28 3.11 7.65 10.53
C THR A 28 1.67 7.57 11.02
N GLY A 29 0.79 8.22 10.28
CA GLY A 29 -0.63 8.13 10.53
C GLY A 29 -1.29 6.97 9.81
N ILE A 30 -0.50 6.16 9.10
CA ILE A 30 -1.03 5.02 8.36
C ILE A 30 -1.33 3.89 9.33
N THR A 31 -2.57 3.42 9.29
CA THR A 31 -2.99 2.33 10.16
C THR A 31 -3.33 1.11 9.31
N ARG A 32 -3.43 -0.02 10.00
CA ARG A 32 -3.85 -1.25 9.33
C ARG A 32 -5.22 -1.08 8.70
N PHE A 33 -6.11 -0.39 9.38
CA PHE A 33 -7.46 -0.18 8.86
C PHE A 33 -7.45 0.65 7.59
N TYR A 34 -6.58 1.64 7.54
CA TYR A 34 -6.47 2.46 6.34
C TYR A 34 -6.01 1.62 5.15
N ILE A 35 -5.03 0.74 5.39
CA ILE A 35 -4.53 -0.13 4.35
C ILE A 35 -5.62 -1.06 3.84
N VAL A 36 -6.39 -1.63 4.75
CA VAL A 36 -7.51 -2.50 4.38
C VAL A 36 -8.52 -1.72 3.56
N LYS A 37 -8.77 -0.49 3.95
CA LYS A 37 -9.72 0.35 3.23
C LYS A 37 -9.25 0.62 1.81
N LEU A 38 -7.96 0.86 1.63
CA LEU A 38 -7.40 1.07 0.31
C LEU A 38 -7.56 -0.18 -0.55
N ALA A 39 -7.31 -1.33 0.04
CA ALA A 39 -7.42 -2.59 -0.69
C ALA A 39 -8.86 -2.84 -1.11
N ASN A 40 -9.79 -2.62 -0.20
CA ASN A 40 -11.20 -2.85 -0.49
C ASN A 40 -11.73 -1.87 -1.53
N GLY A 41 -11.16 -0.68 -1.57
CA GLY A 41 -11.55 0.32 -2.56
C GLY A 41 -10.81 0.18 -3.87
N GLU A 42 -9.98 -0.86 -4.00
CA GLU A 42 -9.22 -1.12 -5.21
C GLU A 42 -8.28 0.03 -5.55
N LYS A 43 -7.83 0.72 -4.53
CA LYS A 43 -6.84 1.79 -4.72
C LYS A 43 -5.44 1.23 -4.84
N ILE A 44 -5.22 0.05 -4.30
CA ILE A 44 -3.94 -0.64 -4.39
C ILE A 44 -4.21 -2.08 -4.79
N ARG A 45 -3.18 -2.73 -5.31
CA ARG A 45 -3.30 -4.11 -5.70
C ARG A 45 -3.42 -4.99 -4.46
N SER A 46 -4.39 -5.86 -4.45
CA SER A 46 -4.59 -6.75 -3.31
C SER A 46 -5.02 -8.12 -3.79
N LEU A 47 -4.93 -9.07 -2.88
CA LEU A 47 -5.29 -10.44 -3.17
C LEU A 47 -5.96 -11.01 -1.94
N LYS A 48 -7.15 -11.55 -2.14
CA LYS A 48 -7.85 -12.18 -1.05
C LYS A 48 -7.73 -13.68 -1.19
N SER A 49 -7.20 -14.32 -0.17
CA SER A 49 -6.99 -15.77 -0.17
C SER A 49 -7.65 -16.32 1.08
N GLY A 50 -8.85 -16.89 0.93
CA GLY A 50 -9.61 -17.33 2.07
C GLY A 50 -9.94 -16.15 2.95
N ARG A 51 -9.49 -16.20 4.19
CA ARG A 51 -9.72 -15.11 5.12
C ARG A 51 -8.59 -14.10 5.14
N LYS A 52 -7.54 -14.39 4.40
CA LYS A 52 -6.37 -13.51 4.38
C LYS A 52 -6.50 -12.48 3.31
N LEU A 53 -6.18 -11.27 3.66
CA LEU A 53 -6.05 -10.19 2.70
C LEU A 53 -4.59 -9.84 2.58
N LEU A 54 -4.07 -9.95 1.38
CA LEU A 54 -2.69 -9.60 1.10
C LEU A 54 -2.68 -8.36 0.23
N VAL A 55 -1.75 -7.48 0.47
CA VAL A 55 -1.62 -6.27 -0.32
C VAL A 55 -0.24 -6.26 -0.95
N ASP A 56 -0.17 -5.68 -2.15
CA ASP A 56 1.09 -5.48 -2.84
C ASP A 56 1.76 -4.27 -2.20
N PHE A 57 2.81 -4.53 -1.44
CA PHE A 57 3.46 -3.47 -0.69
C PHE A 57 3.98 -2.37 -1.60
N ASP A 58 4.51 -2.74 -2.76
CA ASP A 58 5.00 -1.73 -3.70
C ASP A 58 3.88 -0.85 -4.21
N SER A 59 2.73 -1.46 -4.46
CA SER A 59 1.56 -0.71 -4.91
C SER A 59 1.08 0.24 -3.81
N LEU A 60 1.13 -0.22 -2.58
CA LEU A 60 0.74 0.60 -1.44
C LEU A 60 1.64 1.82 -1.31
N ILE A 61 2.95 1.60 -1.38
CA ILE A 61 3.89 2.70 -1.26
C ILE A 61 3.71 3.69 -2.41
N ALA A 62 3.54 3.17 -3.62
CA ALA A 62 3.33 4.03 -4.78
C ALA A 62 2.08 4.88 -4.60
N PHE A 63 1.01 4.28 -4.10
CA PHE A 63 -0.23 5.01 -3.88
C PHE A 63 -0.06 6.11 -2.83
N LEU A 64 0.61 5.77 -1.74
CA LEU A 64 0.80 6.73 -0.67
C LEU A 64 1.63 7.91 -1.14
N GLN A 65 2.66 7.65 -1.92
CA GLN A 65 3.49 8.71 -2.46
C GLN A 65 2.70 9.55 -3.45
N GLY A 66 1.91 8.91 -4.28
CA GLY A 66 1.08 9.62 -5.26
C GLY A 66 -0.01 10.42 -4.59
N THR A 67 -0.63 9.86 -3.57
CA THR A 67 -1.70 10.54 -2.85
C THR A 67 -1.17 11.79 -2.16
N GLU A 68 -0.01 11.65 -1.55
CA GLU A 68 0.61 12.78 -0.87
C GLU A 68 0.88 13.90 -1.86
N TYR A 69 1.38 13.51 -3.01
CA TYR A 69 1.70 14.47 -4.05
C TYR A 69 0.43 15.15 -4.58
N GLU A 70 -0.59 14.37 -4.80
CA GLU A 70 -1.87 14.90 -5.28
C GLU A 70 -2.51 15.81 -4.25
N PHE A 71 -2.34 15.47 -2.99
CA PHE A 71 -2.89 16.27 -1.93
C PHE A 71 -2.28 17.67 -1.95
N ASP A 72 -0.97 17.74 -2.13
CA ASP A 72 -0.28 18.99 -2.22
C ASP A 72 -0.78 19.80 -3.41
N SER A 73 -1.01 19.14 -4.54
CA SER A 73 -1.53 19.80 -5.71
C SER A 73 -2.89 20.41 -5.44
N LYS A 74 -3.74 19.69 -4.74
CA LYS A 74 -5.07 20.19 -4.43
C LYS A 74 -5.01 21.39 -3.53
N GLN A 75 -4.09 21.37 -2.58
CA GLN A 75 -3.94 22.52 -1.70
C GLN A 75 -3.49 23.74 -2.46
N ILE A 76 -2.63 23.55 -3.43
CA ILE A 76 -2.16 24.64 -4.24
C ILE A 76 -3.30 25.25 -5.04
N LYS A 77 -4.20 24.41 -5.51
CA LYS A 77 -5.31 24.89 -6.31
C LYS A 77 -6.30 25.72 -5.51
N ILE A 78 -6.39 25.40 -4.25
CA ILE A 78 -7.32 26.11 -3.40
C ILE A 78 -6.76 27.47 -3.03
#